data_4b141ecd1ac306869049bdc2f336d5eb
#
_entry.id   4b141ecd1ac306869049bdc2f336d5eb
#
_cell.length_a   1.000
_cell.length_b   1.000
_cell.length_c   1.000
_cell.angle_alpha   90.00
_cell.angle_beta   90.00
_cell.angle_gamma   90.00
#
_symmetry.space_group_name_H-M   'P 1'
#
loop_
_entity.id
_entity.type
_entity.pdbx_description
1 polymer ?
#
loop_
_entity_poly.entity_id
_entity_poly.type
_entity_poly.pdbx_seq_one_letter_code
_entity_poly.pdbx_strand_id
1 'polypeptide(L)'
;MNITYYNKPAQVYFRNGNDVKKGIAYKNEIIEVDSLSVYSLSEVTIVDNSEYNLSTSDNTTSVITWHKVLPRDLTEEELNQYASIGVSEDWIPEYTFEAPMPKDGERVLLRTDWGTDIDTCVVENDGVIDVYELDESIFWDGVYAWAYLPE
;
A
#
# COMPACT_ATOMS: atom_id res chain seq x y z
N MET A 1 0.16 31.51 -0.96
CA MET A 1 0.78 30.23 -0.54
C MET A 1 0.47 29.20 -1.60
N ASN A 2 1.47 28.77 -2.35
CA ASN A 2 1.27 27.72 -3.33
C ASN A 2 1.30 26.37 -2.61
N ILE A 3 0.14 25.79 -2.40
CA ILE A 3 0.05 24.44 -1.87
C ILE A 3 0.36 23.51 -3.04
N THR A 4 1.49 22.82 -2.96
CA THR A 4 1.82 21.78 -3.91
C THR A 4 0.88 20.59 -3.67
N TYR A 5 0.11 20.27 -4.68
CA TYR A 5 -0.83 19.17 -4.61
C TYR A 5 -0.34 18.00 -5.46
N TYR A 6 -0.22 16.84 -4.85
CA TYR A 6 0.29 15.65 -5.53
C TYR A 6 -0.87 14.77 -6.03
N ASN A 7 -1.12 14.82 -7.32
CA ASN A 7 -2.14 13.98 -7.97
C ASN A 7 -1.75 12.51 -8.07
N LYS A 8 -0.46 12.24 -7.92
CA LYS A 8 0.10 10.89 -7.92
C LYS A 8 1.05 10.76 -6.73
N PRO A 9 1.17 9.57 -6.14
CA PRO A 9 2.18 9.34 -5.11
C PRO A 9 3.57 9.68 -5.63
N ALA A 10 4.29 10.47 -4.86
CA ALA A 10 5.64 10.89 -5.19
C ALA A 10 6.54 10.76 -3.97
N GLN A 11 7.73 10.24 -4.19
CA GLN A 11 8.76 10.27 -3.16
C GLN A 11 9.24 11.69 -2.96
N VAL A 12 9.24 12.16 -1.73
CA VAL A 12 9.67 13.50 -1.37
C VAL A 12 10.58 13.48 -0.15
N TYR A 13 11.40 14.51 -0.04
CA TYR A 13 12.03 14.85 1.22
C TYR A 13 11.29 16.04 1.82
N PHE A 14 11.03 15.99 3.10
CA PHE A 14 10.30 17.04 3.79
C PHE A 14 10.94 17.35 5.13
N ARG A 15 10.73 18.56 5.59
CA ARG A 15 11.23 19.04 6.87
C ARG A 15 10.07 19.19 7.83
N ASN A 16 10.22 18.54 8.97
CA ASN A 16 9.37 18.74 10.13
C ASN A 16 10.26 19.21 11.28
N GLY A 17 10.14 20.48 11.65
CA GLY A 17 11.12 21.11 12.55
C GLY A 17 12.50 21.23 11.91
N ASN A 18 13.53 20.72 12.58
CA ASN A 18 14.90 20.77 12.10
C ASN A 18 15.33 19.52 11.32
N ASP A 19 14.51 18.47 11.32
CA ASP A 19 14.87 17.20 10.72
C ASP A 19 14.34 17.08 9.30
N VAL A 20 15.18 16.58 8.41
CA VAL A 20 14.79 16.23 7.05
C VAL A 20 14.47 14.74 7.00
N LYS A 21 13.31 14.42 6.49
CA LYS A 21 12.76 13.08 6.47
C LYS A 21 12.37 12.69 5.04
N LYS A 22 12.36 11.39 4.78
CA LYS A 22 11.89 10.83 3.53
C LYS A 22 10.44 10.40 3.68
N GLY A 23 9.62 10.74 2.71
CA GLY A 23 8.21 10.39 2.72
C GLY A 23 7.62 10.18 1.34
N ILE A 24 6.38 9.77 1.33
CA ILE A 24 5.57 9.66 0.12
C ILE A 24 4.45 10.65 0.22
N ALA A 25 4.46 11.61 -0.67
CA ALA A 25 3.41 12.63 -0.78
C ALA A 25 2.31 12.14 -1.74
N TYR A 26 1.08 12.28 -1.29
CA TYR A 26 -0.10 12.03 -2.11
C TYR A 26 -1.24 12.92 -1.66
N LYS A 27 -1.89 13.58 -2.60
CA LYS A 27 -2.89 14.61 -2.31
C LYS A 27 -2.30 15.70 -1.39
N ASN A 28 -2.81 15.83 -0.21
CA ASN A 28 -2.39 16.81 0.80
C ASN A 28 -1.66 16.18 2.00
N GLU A 29 -1.26 14.93 1.88
CA GLU A 29 -0.64 14.18 2.96
C GLU A 29 0.74 13.68 2.58
N ILE A 30 1.59 13.48 3.58
CA ILE A 30 2.87 12.78 3.47
C ILE A 30 2.92 11.68 4.51
N ILE A 31 3.29 10.49 4.08
CA ILE A 31 3.61 9.39 4.98
C ILE A 31 5.13 9.28 5.08
N GLU A 32 5.66 9.46 6.29
CA GLU A 32 7.07 9.25 6.56
C GLU A 32 7.42 7.76 6.44
N VAL A 33 8.43 7.44 5.63
CA VAL A 33 8.78 6.05 5.33
C VAL A 33 9.28 5.28 6.55
N ASP A 34 10.04 5.93 7.43
CA ASP A 34 10.68 5.26 8.56
C ASP A 34 9.73 5.04 9.75
N SER A 35 8.92 6.05 10.10
CA SER A 35 8.05 6.00 11.28
C SER A 35 6.59 5.70 10.96
N LEU A 36 6.22 5.79 9.66
CA LEU A 36 4.84 5.68 9.18
C LEU A 36 3.90 6.78 9.68
N SER A 37 4.45 7.82 10.26
CA SER A 37 3.69 8.99 10.67
C SER A 37 3.13 9.72 9.47
N VAL A 38 1.89 10.17 9.57
CA VAL A 38 1.20 10.92 8.53
C VAL A 38 1.21 12.41 8.90
N TYR A 39 1.62 13.23 7.95
CA TYR A 39 1.64 14.69 8.09
C TYR A 39 0.77 15.33 7.01
N SER A 40 0.15 16.44 7.33
CA SER A 40 -0.45 17.29 6.31
C SER A 40 0.63 18.07 5.59
N LEU A 41 0.50 18.25 4.27
CA LEU A 41 1.40 19.11 3.49
C LEU A 41 1.44 20.55 4.01
N SER A 42 0.39 21.00 4.70
CA SER A 42 0.35 22.33 5.33
C SER A 42 1.23 22.44 6.59
N GLU A 43 1.61 21.33 7.18
CA GLU A 43 2.39 21.26 8.44
C GLU A 43 3.90 21.09 8.22
N VAL A 44 4.30 20.75 7.01
CA VAL A 44 5.68 20.43 6.67
C VAL A 44 6.17 21.25 5.49
N THR A 45 7.48 21.33 5.31
CA THR A 45 8.09 21.98 4.15
C THR A 45 8.73 20.94 3.26
N ILE A 46 8.32 20.90 1.99
CA ILE A 46 8.98 20.06 1.00
C ILE A 46 10.37 20.63 0.71
N VAL A 47 11.37 19.78 0.82
CA VAL A 47 12.74 20.13 0.51
C VAL A 47 12.99 19.87 -0.96
N ASP A 48 13.50 20.87 -1.67
CA ASP A 48 13.87 20.70 -3.07
C ASP A 48 15.06 19.72 -3.14
N ASN A 49 14.94 18.74 -4.01
CA ASN A 49 16.00 17.76 -4.24
C ASN A 49 17.34 18.38 -4.62
N SER A 50 17.33 19.63 -5.15
CA SER A 50 18.55 20.36 -5.46
C SER A 50 19.32 20.80 -4.23
N GLU A 51 18.67 21.01 -3.08
CA GLU A 51 19.31 21.33 -1.81
C GLU A 51 19.93 20.10 -1.15
N TYR A 52 19.35 18.96 -1.39
CA TYR A 52 19.88 17.66 -1.02
C TYR A 52 20.67 17.13 -2.19
N ASN A 53 21.91 17.50 -2.25
CA ASN A 53 22.84 16.90 -3.21
C ASN A 53 23.05 15.44 -2.83
N LEU A 54 22.09 14.64 -3.13
CA LEU A 54 22.24 13.20 -3.14
C LEU A 54 23.25 12.92 -4.23
N SER A 55 24.49 12.72 -3.83
CA SER A 55 25.61 12.34 -4.68
C SER A 55 25.41 10.98 -5.37
N THR A 56 24.21 10.47 -5.34
CA THR A 56 23.78 9.31 -6.09
C THR A 56 23.35 9.80 -7.46
N SER A 57 24.09 9.39 -8.45
CA SER A 57 23.78 9.54 -9.88
C SER A 57 22.46 8.88 -10.29
N ASP A 58 21.71 8.37 -9.36
CA ASP A 58 20.42 7.76 -9.59
C ASP A 58 19.33 8.83 -9.55
N ASN A 59 19.16 9.50 -10.67
CA ASN A 59 17.92 10.20 -11.02
C ASN A 59 16.78 9.21 -11.25
N THR A 60 16.77 8.09 -10.57
CA THR A 60 15.65 7.20 -10.54
C THR A 60 14.57 7.84 -9.69
N THR A 61 13.72 8.61 -10.35
CA THR A 61 12.38 8.83 -9.85
C THR A 61 11.81 7.46 -9.56
N SER A 62 11.68 7.11 -8.29
CA SER A 62 11.01 5.87 -7.91
C SER A 62 9.57 6.00 -8.38
N VAL A 63 9.27 5.42 -9.53
CA VAL A 63 7.91 5.39 -10.05
C VAL A 63 7.13 4.41 -9.18
N ILE A 64 6.16 4.94 -8.43
CA ILE A 64 5.26 4.09 -7.68
C ILE A 64 4.26 3.49 -8.66
N THR A 65 4.31 2.18 -8.80
CA THR A 65 3.35 1.44 -9.61
C THR A 65 2.22 0.95 -8.73
N TRP A 66 1.02 1.47 -8.98
CA TRP A 66 -0.18 1.05 -8.28
C TRP A 66 -0.81 -0.16 -8.94
N HIS A 67 -1.11 -1.15 -8.14
CA HIS A 67 -1.88 -2.33 -8.52
C HIS A 67 -3.30 -2.20 -7.99
N LYS A 68 -4.29 -2.37 -8.85
CA LYS A 68 -5.69 -2.37 -8.41
C LYS A 68 -6.00 -3.61 -7.58
N VAL A 69 -6.74 -3.41 -6.51
CA VAL A 69 -7.31 -4.51 -5.73
C VAL A 69 -8.65 -4.87 -6.36
N LEU A 70 -8.71 -6.03 -7.01
CA LEU A 70 -9.87 -6.48 -7.76
C LEU A 70 -10.41 -7.76 -7.13
N PRO A 71 -11.52 -7.67 -6.38
CA PRO A 71 -12.21 -8.86 -5.91
C PRO A 71 -12.72 -9.69 -7.09
N ARG A 72 -12.66 -11.00 -6.95
CA ARG A 72 -13.28 -11.94 -7.89
C ARG A 72 -14.03 -13.03 -7.16
N ASP A 73 -15.03 -13.57 -7.80
CA ASP A 73 -15.71 -14.76 -7.30
C ASP A 73 -14.78 -15.97 -7.35
N LEU A 74 -15.02 -16.91 -6.46
CA LEU A 74 -14.36 -18.20 -6.50
C LEU A 74 -14.77 -18.95 -7.77
N THR A 75 -13.80 -19.64 -8.38
CA THR A 75 -14.07 -20.49 -9.53
C THR A 75 -14.81 -21.77 -9.10
N GLU A 76 -15.51 -22.40 -10.05
CA GLU A 76 -16.14 -23.68 -9.82
C GLU A 76 -15.15 -24.76 -9.36
N GLU A 77 -13.94 -24.74 -9.90
CA GLU A 77 -12.85 -25.64 -9.50
C GLU A 77 -12.44 -25.42 -8.04
N GLU A 78 -12.27 -24.16 -7.61
CA GLU A 78 -11.97 -23.80 -6.22
C GLU A 78 -13.09 -24.25 -5.26
N LEU A 79 -14.34 -24.03 -5.62
CA LEU A 79 -15.49 -24.48 -4.83
C LEU A 79 -15.54 -26.01 -4.72
N ASN A 80 -15.23 -26.71 -5.80
CA ASN A 80 -15.16 -28.17 -5.78
C ASN A 80 -14.00 -28.68 -4.90
N GLN A 81 -12.88 -27.97 -4.87
CA GLN A 81 -11.77 -28.30 -3.97
C GLN A 81 -12.17 -28.15 -2.51
N TYR A 82 -12.89 -27.11 -2.13
CA TYR A 82 -13.42 -26.96 -0.77
C TYR A 82 -14.37 -28.10 -0.40
N ALA A 83 -15.24 -28.47 -1.29
CA ALA A 83 -16.13 -29.60 -1.07
C ALA A 83 -15.37 -30.92 -0.88
N SER A 84 -14.28 -31.14 -1.62
CA SER A 84 -13.48 -32.35 -1.54
C SER A 84 -12.72 -32.50 -0.23
N ILE A 85 -12.32 -31.40 0.41
CA ILE A 85 -11.63 -31.40 1.70
C ILE A 85 -12.57 -31.29 2.89
N GLY A 86 -13.88 -31.22 2.65
CA GLY A 86 -14.89 -31.24 3.70
C GLY A 86 -15.08 -29.95 4.47
N VAL A 87 -14.73 -28.82 3.89
CA VAL A 87 -14.96 -27.51 4.48
C VAL A 87 -16.45 -27.17 4.43
N SER A 88 -17.01 -26.73 5.56
CA SER A 88 -18.40 -26.26 5.63
C SER A 88 -18.60 -25.01 4.77
N GLU A 89 -19.75 -24.89 4.13
CA GLU A 89 -20.10 -23.72 3.31
C GLU A 89 -19.94 -22.39 4.05
N ASP A 90 -20.21 -22.37 5.36
CA ASP A 90 -20.07 -21.18 6.21
C ASP A 90 -18.62 -20.69 6.35
N TRP A 91 -17.65 -21.54 6.05
CA TRP A 91 -16.22 -21.23 6.14
C TRP A 91 -15.56 -20.98 4.79
N ILE A 92 -16.30 -21.11 3.69
CA ILE A 92 -15.81 -20.82 2.35
C ILE A 92 -15.84 -19.32 2.14
N PRO A 93 -14.72 -18.68 1.74
CA PRO A 93 -14.69 -17.25 1.42
C PRO A 93 -15.69 -16.92 0.31
N GLU A 94 -16.37 -15.80 0.42
CA GLU A 94 -17.32 -15.34 -0.61
C GLU A 94 -16.59 -14.90 -1.88
N TYR A 95 -15.38 -14.39 -1.73
CA TYR A 95 -14.55 -13.90 -2.85
C TYR A 95 -13.06 -14.00 -2.50
N THR A 96 -12.23 -13.87 -3.49
CA THR A 96 -10.79 -13.66 -3.35
C THR A 96 -10.36 -12.49 -4.22
N PHE A 97 -9.08 -12.34 -4.49
CA PHE A 97 -8.57 -11.22 -5.27
C PHE A 97 -7.82 -11.69 -6.51
N GLU A 98 -7.92 -10.90 -7.59
CA GLU A 98 -7.11 -11.12 -8.78
C GLU A 98 -5.66 -10.71 -8.53
N ALA A 99 -4.73 -11.43 -9.14
CA ALA A 99 -3.33 -11.08 -9.12
C ALA A 99 -3.08 -9.77 -9.92
N PRO A 100 -2.05 -8.98 -9.56
CA PRO A 100 -1.10 -9.28 -8.50
C PRO A 100 -1.58 -8.82 -7.12
N MET A 101 -1.28 -9.59 -6.11
CA MET A 101 -1.41 -9.24 -4.71
C MET A 101 -0.03 -9.30 -4.03
N PRO A 102 0.18 -8.56 -2.91
CA PRO A 102 1.45 -8.60 -2.20
C PRO A 102 1.77 -9.99 -1.67
N LYS A 103 3.05 -10.26 -1.47
CA LYS A 103 3.50 -11.50 -0.83
C LYS A 103 3.34 -11.41 0.69
N ASP A 104 3.34 -12.58 1.31
CA ASP A 104 3.33 -12.68 2.76
C ASP A 104 4.52 -11.94 3.39
N GLY A 105 4.24 -11.16 4.43
CA GLY A 105 5.22 -10.36 5.13
C GLY A 105 5.65 -9.08 4.41
N GLU A 106 5.15 -8.81 3.23
CA GLU A 106 5.49 -7.57 2.50
C GLU A 106 4.77 -6.36 3.06
N ARG A 107 5.54 -5.32 3.27
CA ARG A 107 5.04 -4.02 3.68
C ARG A 107 4.70 -3.20 2.46
N VAL A 108 3.48 -2.71 2.41
CA VAL A 108 2.91 -2.09 1.20
C VAL A 108 2.20 -0.79 1.52
N LEU A 109 2.16 0.05 0.50
CA LEU A 109 1.39 1.26 0.49
C LEU A 109 -0.03 0.93 0.02
N LEU A 110 -1.03 1.45 0.72
CA LEU A 110 -2.44 1.18 0.47
C LEU A 110 -3.19 2.48 0.14
N ARG A 111 -4.09 2.40 -0.82
CA ARG A 111 -5.07 3.46 -1.10
C ARG A 111 -6.45 3.01 -0.66
N THR A 112 -7.04 3.81 0.21
CA THR A 112 -8.36 3.55 0.80
C THR A 112 -9.27 4.76 0.60
N ASP A 113 -10.55 4.64 0.95
CA ASP A 113 -11.50 5.75 0.87
C ASP A 113 -11.16 6.89 1.83
N TRP A 114 -10.43 6.62 2.91
CA TRP A 114 -10.00 7.61 3.88
C TRP A 114 -8.59 8.15 3.68
N GLY A 115 -7.88 7.71 2.65
CA GLY A 115 -6.55 8.20 2.32
C GLY A 115 -5.56 7.09 1.97
N THR A 116 -4.29 7.40 2.19
CA THR A 116 -3.18 6.48 1.97
C THR A 116 -2.69 5.95 3.31
N ASP A 117 -2.41 4.67 3.38
CA ASP A 117 -1.92 4.00 4.58
C ASP A 117 -0.76 3.05 4.23
N ILE A 118 -0.08 2.56 5.23
CA ILE A 118 0.97 1.54 5.08
C ILE A 118 0.66 0.41 6.04
N ASP A 119 0.69 -0.82 5.53
CA ASP A 119 0.48 -2.00 6.35
C ASP A 119 1.30 -3.18 5.82
N THR A 120 1.35 -4.24 6.58
CA THR A 120 2.01 -5.49 6.21
C THR A 120 0.97 -6.49 5.74
N CYS A 121 1.18 -7.04 4.55
CA CYS A 121 0.33 -8.09 4.02
C CYS A 121 0.64 -9.42 4.71
N VAL A 122 -0.38 -10.09 5.18
CA VAL A 122 -0.31 -11.45 5.71
C VAL A 122 -1.05 -12.36 4.75
N VAL A 123 -0.39 -13.40 4.29
CA VAL A 123 -0.97 -14.35 3.34
C VAL A 123 -0.90 -15.76 3.95
N GLU A 124 -2.04 -16.38 4.07
CA GLU A 124 -2.14 -17.77 4.51
C GLU A 124 -2.89 -18.59 3.46
N ASN A 125 -2.35 -19.75 3.11
CA ASN A 125 -3.06 -20.68 2.24
C ASN A 125 -4.00 -21.54 3.08
N ASP A 126 -5.28 -21.50 2.76
CA ASP A 126 -6.29 -22.26 3.50
C ASP A 126 -6.49 -23.72 3.00
N GLY A 127 -5.66 -24.13 2.07
CA GLY A 127 -5.72 -25.43 1.41
C GLY A 127 -6.31 -25.39 -0.01
N VAL A 128 -6.91 -24.30 -0.41
CA VAL A 128 -7.49 -24.09 -1.75
C VAL A 128 -6.99 -22.78 -2.37
N ILE A 129 -7.11 -21.67 -1.64
CA ILE A 129 -6.69 -20.34 -2.09
C ILE A 129 -5.78 -19.66 -1.06
N ASP A 130 -5.10 -18.64 -1.51
CA ASP A 130 -4.41 -17.72 -0.62
C ASP A 130 -5.42 -16.73 -0.03
N VAL A 131 -5.41 -16.62 1.29
CA VAL A 131 -6.23 -15.66 2.04
C VAL A 131 -5.35 -14.48 2.43
N TYR A 132 -5.77 -13.29 2.06
CA TYR A 132 -5.02 -12.06 2.27
C TYR A 132 -5.60 -11.28 3.45
N GLU A 133 -4.76 -10.94 4.38
CA GLU A 133 -5.09 -10.11 5.53
C GLU A 133 -4.10 -8.95 5.65
N LEU A 134 -4.43 -7.97 6.46
CA LEU A 134 -3.56 -6.87 6.83
C LEU A 134 -3.32 -6.90 8.34
N ASP A 135 -2.08 -6.65 8.75
CA ASP A 135 -1.64 -6.85 10.13
C ASP A 135 -2.32 -5.89 11.12
N GLU A 136 -2.57 -4.64 10.72
CA GLU A 136 -3.06 -3.59 11.59
C GLU A 136 -4.57 -3.31 11.49
N SER A 137 -5.38 -4.28 11.16
CA SER A 137 -6.84 -4.22 11.24
C SER A 137 -7.61 -3.45 10.16
N ILE A 138 -6.99 -3.08 9.08
CA ILE A 138 -7.68 -2.64 7.87
C ILE A 138 -8.04 -3.89 7.07
N PHE A 139 -9.29 -4.00 6.65
CA PHE A 139 -9.68 -5.10 5.77
C PHE A 139 -9.40 -4.73 4.31
N TRP A 140 -8.99 -5.71 3.53
CA TRP A 140 -8.74 -5.52 2.10
C TRP A 140 -9.96 -5.02 1.32
N ASP A 141 -11.16 -5.22 1.83
CA ASP A 141 -12.39 -4.69 1.21
C ASP A 141 -12.46 -3.16 1.22
N GLY A 142 -11.73 -2.50 2.13
CA GLY A 142 -11.57 -1.05 2.15
C GLY A 142 -10.41 -0.52 1.32
N VAL A 143 -9.63 -1.39 0.69
CA VAL A 143 -8.45 -1.05 -0.10
C VAL A 143 -8.74 -1.23 -1.59
N TYR A 144 -8.54 -0.20 -2.41
CA TYR A 144 -8.76 -0.30 -3.84
C TYR A 144 -7.49 -0.31 -4.71
N ALA A 145 -6.35 0.02 -4.12
CA ALA A 145 -5.05 -0.12 -4.78
C ALA A 145 -3.92 -0.30 -3.75
N TRP A 146 -2.88 -0.97 -4.16
CA TRP A 146 -1.66 -1.16 -3.38
C TRP A 146 -0.42 -0.96 -4.22
N ALA A 147 0.70 -0.65 -3.57
CA ALA A 147 2.00 -0.53 -4.22
C ALA A 147 3.11 -0.95 -3.27
N TYR A 148 4.23 -1.39 -3.83
CA TYR A 148 5.43 -1.58 -3.02
C TYR A 148 5.95 -0.25 -2.52
N LEU A 149 6.49 -0.24 -1.31
CA LEU A 149 7.18 0.93 -0.80
C LEU A 149 8.42 1.20 -1.67
N PRO A 150 8.70 2.46 -2.02
CA PRO A 150 9.94 2.79 -2.71
C PRO A 150 11.15 2.49 -1.81
N GLU A 151 12.15 1.91 -2.42
CA GLU A 151 13.43 1.65 -1.77
C GLU A 151 14.24 2.93 -1.52
#